data_c7961bb6be2d6c2916691be036069bbe
#
_entry.id   c7961bb6be2d6c2916691be036069bbe
#
_cell.length_a   1.000
_cell.length_b   1.000
_cell.length_c   1.000
_cell.angle_alpha   90.00
_cell.angle_beta   90.00
_cell.angle_gamma   90.00
#
_symmetry.space_group_name_H-M   'P 1'
#
loop_
_entity.id
_entity.type
_entity.pdbx_description
1 polymer ?
#
loop_
_entity_poly.entity_id
_entity_poly.type
_entity_poly.pdbx_seq_one_letter_code
_entity_poly.pdbx_strand_id
1 'polypeptide(L)'
;MSFPSGTDASALPNFFESDEDADAVVTSHELSDTRSKLGDLLDLLPAGLLIHQEMGIVFANQEAARILGLGGDALVGRHFLDFVEEADTDAQRDAFLRCLKGGELVRSQDGVILAVDGRRTSAQVSMSPLPWDGLPVIYVLINDVTALKESEERLRRLSVTDPLTGVFNRRHFFEVAEQEVERARRHGRPTSLLALDIDHFKRINDTHGHAVGDEALRQFADACCGVLRTNDLLGRMGGEEFAVLLPETDLAAARLVAERIRARTAGLTLASGSAAVRVTVSIGVSSCRSGERSVDSMLSCADEALYLAKAAGRNRVIAAADTLTL
;
A
#
# COMPACT_ATOMS: atom_id res chain seq x y z
N MET A 1 75.57 -73.28 2.39
CA MET A 1 75.77 -74.20 1.27
C MET A 1 74.62 -73.89 0.27
N SER A 2 74.94 -73.54 -0.95
CA SER A 2 74.19 -73.44 -2.16
C SER A 2 72.93 -72.59 -2.15
N PHE A 3 73.00 -71.41 -2.69
CA PHE A 3 71.91 -70.62 -3.17
C PHE A 3 71.39 -71.10 -4.58
N PRO A 4 70.08 -71.10 -4.87
CA PRO A 4 69.65 -71.15 -6.26
C PRO A 4 69.38 -69.72 -6.75
N SER A 5 69.88 -69.43 -7.93
CA SER A 5 69.72 -68.33 -8.79
C SER A 5 68.34 -68.42 -9.52
N GLY A 6 67.76 -67.28 -9.80
CA GLY A 6 66.76 -67.20 -10.83
C GLY A 6 65.47 -66.47 -10.38
N THR A 7 65.42 -65.11 -10.46
CA THR A 7 64.20 -64.36 -10.50
C THR A 7 64.09 -63.63 -11.83
N ASP A 8 63.13 -64.04 -12.53
CA ASP A 8 62.64 -63.48 -13.79
C ASP A 8 62.21 -62.02 -13.58
N ALA A 9 62.79 -61.09 -14.35
CA ALA A 9 62.52 -59.68 -14.32
C ALA A 9 61.66 -59.30 -15.50
N SER A 10 60.38 -59.68 -15.46
CA SER A 10 59.44 -59.22 -16.46
C SER A 10 58.03 -59.29 -15.92
N ALA A 11 57.64 -58.36 -15.07
CA ALA A 11 56.27 -57.96 -14.83
C ALA A 11 56.21 -56.80 -13.79
N LEU A 12 56.59 -55.58 -14.17
CA LEU A 12 56.14 -54.39 -13.53
C LEU A 12 55.00 -53.83 -14.40
N PRO A 13 53.78 -53.61 -13.88
CA PRO A 13 52.76 -52.91 -14.59
C PRO A 13 53.21 -51.47 -14.77
N ASN A 14 53.08 -50.95 -15.98
CA ASN A 14 53.22 -49.55 -16.33
C ASN A 14 52.23 -48.74 -15.53
N PHE A 15 52.66 -48.09 -14.44
CA PHE A 15 51.97 -47.03 -13.71
C PHE A 15 52.39 -45.64 -14.23
N PHE A 16 52.29 -45.41 -15.50
CA PHE A 16 52.30 -44.10 -16.14
C PHE A 16 51.12 -43.99 -17.06
N GLU A 17 49.94 -44.09 -16.50
CA GLU A 17 48.80 -43.30 -17.04
C GLU A 17 49.11 -41.87 -16.69
N SER A 18 49.12 -41.03 -17.68
CA SER A 18 49.67 -39.69 -17.70
C SER A 18 49.11 -38.82 -16.57
N ASP A 19 49.99 -38.08 -15.83
CA ASP A 19 49.64 -37.04 -14.86
C ASP A 19 48.61 -36.00 -15.45
N GLU A 20 48.56 -35.85 -16.78
CA GLU A 20 47.60 -35.01 -17.50
C GLU A 20 46.16 -35.48 -17.34
N ASP A 21 45.86 -36.79 -17.31
CA ASP A 21 44.49 -37.32 -17.12
C ASP A 21 44.05 -37.20 -15.66
N ALA A 22 44.97 -37.32 -14.68
CA ALA A 22 44.66 -37.12 -13.28
C ALA A 22 44.42 -35.63 -12.96
N ASP A 23 45.20 -34.71 -13.49
CA ASP A 23 45.02 -33.28 -13.35
C ASP A 23 43.70 -32.80 -14.06
N ALA A 24 43.36 -33.36 -15.23
CA ALA A 24 42.13 -33.06 -15.92
C ALA A 24 40.87 -33.53 -15.14
N VAL A 25 40.92 -34.67 -14.47
CA VAL A 25 39.84 -35.19 -13.62
C VAL A 25 39.69 -34.38 -12.34
N VAL A 26 40.79 -33.99 -11.69
CA VAL A 26 40.80 -33.13 -10.49
C VAL A 26 40.24 -31.76 -10.84
N THR A 27 40.71 -31.14 -11.93
CA THR A 27 40.21 -29.84 -12.40
C THR A 27 38.72 -29.89 -12.78
N SER A 28 38.26 -30.99 -13.40
CA SER A 28 36.83 -31.20 -13.71
C SER A 28 35.96 -31.34 -12.45
N HIS A 29 36.49 -32.02 -11.41
CA HIS A 29 35.82 -32.19 -10.12
C HIS A 29 35.75 -30.86 -9.35
N GLU A 30 36.82 -30.08 -9.30
CA GLU A 30 36.88 -28.77 -8.67
C GLU A 30 35.93 -27.77 -9.39
N LEU A 31 35.89 -27.79 -10.70
CA LEU A 31 34.96 -26.98 -11.48
C LEU A 31 33.49 -27.37 -11.24
N SER A 32 33.21 -28.68 -11.15
CA SER A 32 31.85 -29.19 -10.86
C SER A 32 31.43 -28.80 -9.43
N ASP A 33 32.34 -28.93 -8.43
CA ASP A 33 32.07 -28.54 -7.05
C ASP A 33 31.89 -27.03 -6.90
N THR A 34 32.70 -26.23 -7.58
CA THR A 34 32.57 -24.76 -7.61
C THR A 34 31.26 -24.33 -8.27
N ARG A 35 30.85 -24.99 -9.36
CA ARG A 35 29.58 -24.72 -10.05
C ARG A 35 28.36 -25.05 -9.20
N SER A 36 28.40 -26.16 -8.46
CA SER A 36 27.37 -26.56 -7.50
C SER A 36 27.28 -25.54 -6.37
N LYS A 37 28.40 -25.14 -5.77
CA LYS A 37 28.44 -24.12 -4.70
C LYS A 37 27.95 -22.75 -5.14
N LEU A 38 28.21 -22.34 -6.39
CA LEU A 38 27.66 -21.11 -6.95
C LEU A 38 26.15 -21.20 -7.12
N GLY A 39 25.62 -22.35 -7.57
CA GLY A 39 24.17 -22.60 -7.63
C GLY A 39 23.51 -22.44 -6.26
N ASP A 40 24.07 -23.11 -5.26
CA ASP A 40 23.59 -23.03 -3.87
C ASP A 40 23.62 -21.60 -3.32
N LEU A 41 24.65 -20.81 -3.65
CA LEU A 41 24.73 -19.38 -3.27
C LEU A 41 23.66 -18.53 -3.96
N LEU A 42 23.35 -18.79 -5.23
CA LEU A 42 22.29 -18.08 -5.96
C LEU A 42 20.90 -18.42 -5.40
N ASP A 43 20.71 -19.63 -4.90
CA ASP A 43 19.46 -20.05 -4.25
C ASP A 43 19.26 -19.45 -2.85
N LEU A 44 20.36 -19.04 -2.19
CA LEU A 44 20.28 -18.29 -0.92
C LEU A 44 19.94 -16.81 -1.07
N LEU A 45 19.91 -16.27 -2.29
CA LEU A 45 19.55 -14.87 -2.52
C LEU A 45 18.06 -14.66 -2.18
N PRO A 46 17.72 -13.64 -1.36
CA PRO A 46 16.33 -13.29 -1.05
C PRO A 46 15.66 -12.51 -2.19
N ALA A 47 16.06 -12.76 -3.42
CA ALA A 47 15.57 -12.13 -4.62
C ALA A 47 15.51 -13.15 -5.76
N GLY A 48 14.44 -13.09 -6.55
CA GLY A 48 14.32 -13.91 -7.74
C GLY A 48 15.34 -13.48 -8.78
N LEU A 49 16.21 -14.41 -9.19
CA LEU A 49 17.19 -14.20 -10.25
C LEU A 49 16.81 -15.03 -11.46
N LEU A 50 16.67 -14.37 -12.61
CA LEU A 50 16.55 -15.01 -13.90
C LEU A 50 17.73 -14.62 -14.78
N ILE A 51 18.20 -15.57 -15.58
CA ILE A 51 19.07 -15.30 -16.73
C ILE A 51 18.23 -15.51 -17.97
N HIS A 52 18.14 -14.49 -18.81
CA HIS A 52 17.28 -14.45 -19.98
C HIS A 52 18.11 -14.20 -21.24
N GLN A 53 17.96 -15.06 -22.23
CA GLN A 53 18.43 -14.88 -23.60
C GLN A 53 17.27 -14.37 -24.48
N GLU A 54 17.53 -14.04 -25.74
CA GLU A 54 16.52 -13.56 -26.68
C GLU A 54 15.31 -14.51 -26.77
N MET A 55 15.53 -15.81 -26.70
CA MET A 55 14.50 -16.85 -26.84
C MET A 55 13.79 -17.24 -25.53
N GLY A 56 14.22 -16.73 -24.38
CA GLY A 56 13.60 -17.06 -23.11
C GLY A 56 14.56 -17.20 -21.93
N ILE A 57 14.00 -17.57 -20.79
CA ILE A 57 14.71 -17.84 -19.54
C ILE A 57 15.58 -19.10 -19.74
N VAL A 58 16.85 -19.01 -19.36
CA VAL A 58 17.82 -20.13 -19.39
C VAL A 58 18.22 -20.58 -17.99
N PHE A 59 17.99 -19.73 -16.98
CA PHE A 59 18.23 -20.05 -15.58
C PHE A 59 17.24 -19.28 -14.70
N ALA A 60 16.79 -19.92 -13.62
CA ALA A 60 16.01 -19.33 -12.55
C ALA A 60 16.49 -19.90 -11.21
N ASN A 61 16.72 -19.05 -10.20
CA ASN A 61 16.99 -19.53 -8.86
C ASN A 61 15.67 -19.93 -8.14
N GLN A 62 15.82 -20.51 -6.95
CA GLN A 62 14.67 -21.00 -6.17
C GLN A 62 13.68 -19.88 -5.83
N GLU A 63 14.15 -18.68 -5.53
CA GLU A 63 13.27 -17.55 -5.20
C GLU A 63 12.50 -17.05 -6.43
N ALA A 64 13.11 -17.04 -7.62
CA ALA A 64 12.38 -16.75 -8.86
C ALA A 64 11.28 -17.80 -9.11
N ALA A 65 11.59 -19.07 -8.90
CA ALA A 65 10.62 -20.16 -9.00
C ALA A 65 9.43 -19.96 -8.03
N ARG A 66 9.70 -19.54 -6.81
CA ARG A 66 8.67 -19.21 -5.79
C ARG A 66 7.81 -18.03 -6.21
N ILE A 67 8.42 -16.93 -6.68
CA ILE A 67 7.70 -15.72 -7.09
C ILE A 67 6.82 -15.99 -8.29
N LEU A 68 7.33 -16.71 -9.30
CA LEU A 68 6.62 -16.97 -10.56
C LEU A 68 5.64 -18.15 -10.49
N GLY A 69 5.69 -18.93 -9.39
CA GLY A 69 4.78 -20.04 -9.15
C GLY A 69 5.02 -21.28 -10.04
N LEU A 70 6.27 -21.46 -10.50
CA LEU A 70 6.69 -22.60 -11.31
C LEU A 70 8.07 -23.09 -10.88
N GLY A 71 8.32 -24.40 -10.95
CA GLY A 71 9.66 -24.93 -10.75
C GLY A 71 10.67 -24.41 -11.79
N GLY A 72 11.94 -24.29 -11.39
CA GLY A 72 12.99 -23.73 -12.24
C GLY A 72 13.06 -24.33 -13.63
N ASP A 73 12.97 -25.65 -13.76
CA ASP A 73 12.98 -26.36 -15.06
C ASP A 73 11.77 -25.98 -15.95
N ALA A 74 10.62 -25.71 -15.35
CA ALA A 74 9.42 -25.30 -16.07
C ALA A 74 9.43 -23.83 -16.50
N LEU A 75 10.35 -23.01 -15.94
CA LEU A 75 10.59 -21.63 -16.33
C LEU A 75 11.50 -21.53 -17.56
N VAL A 76 12.37 -22.51 -17.78
CA VAL A 76 13.29 -22.51 -18.93
C VAL A 76 12.51 -22.49 -20.24
N GLY A 77 12.90 -21.57 -21.13
CA GLY A 77 12.24 -21.34 -22.42
C GLY A 77 11.01 -20.44 -22.40
N ARG A 78 10.49 -20.06 -21.22
CA ARG A 78 9.43 -19.06 -21.11
C ARG A 78 10.00 -17.64 -21.17
N HIS A 79 9.17 -16.67 -21.55
CA HIS A 79 9.59 -15.28 -21.53
C HIS A 79 9.24 -14.64 -20.19
N PHE A 80 10.14 -13.81 -19.62
CA PHE A 80 9.88 -13.08 -18.38
C PHE A 80 8.59 -12.25 -18.44
N LEU A 81 8.31 -11.61 -19.58
CA LEU A 81 7.11 -10.78 -19.76
C LEU A 81 5.79 -11.55 -19.68
N ASP A 82 5.81 -12.89 -19.81
CA ASP A 82 4.61 -13.73 -19.64
C ASP A 82 4.07 -13.71 -18.20
N PHE A 83 4.90 -13.25 -17.26
CA PHE A 83 4.58 -13.14 -15.83
C PHE A 83 4.35 -11.70 -15.38
N VAL A 84 4.35 -10.73 -16.28
CA VAL A 84 4.10 -9.33 -15.94
C VAL A 84 2.62 -9.02 -16.14
N GLU A 85 2.01 -8.30 -15.19
CA GLU A 85 0.62 -7.88 -15.33
C GLU A 85 0.42 -7.00 -16.57
N GLU A 86 -0.71 -7.13 -17.26
CA GLU A 86 -0.99 -6.47 -18.55
C GLU A 86 -0.77 -4.95 -18.49
N ALA A 87 -1.15 -4.32 -17.36
CA ALA A 87 -0.98 -2.88 -17.16
C ALA A 87 0.50 -2.43 -17.16
N ASP A 88 1.42 -3.31 -16.74
CA ASP A 88 2.85 -3.02 -16.61
C ASP A 88 3.67 -3.55 -17.79
N THR A 89 3.06 -4.35 -18.68
CA THR A 89 3.77 -5.10 -19.72
C THR A 89 4.52 -4.18 -20.69
N ASP A 90 3.92 -3.07 -21.13
CA ASP A 90 4.58 -2.15 -22.07
C ASP A 90 5.81 -1.49 -21.47
N ALA A 91 5.73 -1.03 -20.21
CA ALA A 91 6.85 -0.41 -19.52
C ALA A 91 8.01 -1.41 -19.28
N GLN A 92 7.67 -2.65 -18.89
CA GLN A 92 8.65 -3.71 -18.68
C GLN A 92 9.25 -4.21 -20.00
N ARG A 93 8.47 -4.26 -21.08
CA ARG A 93 8.96 -4.60 -22.44
C ARG A 93 9.96 -3.55 -22.94
N ASP A 94 9.63 -2.27 -22.78
CA ASP A 94 10.53 -1.19 -23.19
C ASP A 94 11.84 -1.24 -22.40
N ALA A 95 11.78 -1.49 -21.10
CA ALA A 95 12.95 -1.67 -20.25
C ALA A 95 13.80 -2.87 -20.69
N PHE A 96 13.17 -3.99 -20.96
CA PHE A 96 13.80 -5.21 -21.45
C PHE A 96 14.53 -4.96 -22.79
N LEU A 97 13.87 -4.29 -23.74
CA LEU A 97 14.45 -3.99 -25.03
C LEU A 97 15.63 -2.99 -24.95
N ARG A 98 15.55 -1.99 -24.08
CA ARG A 98 16.69 -1.06 -23.84
C ARG A 98 17.87 -1.81 -23.25
N CYS A 99 17.63 -2.73 -22.30
CA CYS A 99 18.67 -3.55 -21.73
C CYS A 99 19.31 -4.48 -22.78
N LEU A 100 18.49 -5.20 -23.58
CA LEU A 100 18.95 -6.19 -24.53
C LEU A 100 19.71 -5.58 -25.73
N LYS A 101 19.16 -4.51 -26.33
CA LYS A 101 19.68 -3.89 -27.55
C LYS A 101 20.61 -2.71 -27.27
N GLY A 102 20.33 -1.95 -26.20
CA GLY A 102 21.08 -0.75 -25.86
C GLY A 102 22.18 -0.95 -24.82
N GLY A 103 22.25 -2.11 -24.19
CA GLY A 103 23.18 -2.36 -23.10
C GLY A 103 22.90 -1.51 -21.85
N GLU A 104 21.70 -0.96 -21.73
CA GLU A 104 21.31 -0.06 -20.64
C GLU A 104 21.02 -0.87 -19.38
N LEU A 105 21.56 -0.42 -18.24
CA LEU A 105 21.21 -0.94 -16.93
C LEU A 105 19.88 -0.33 -16.45
N VAL A 106 18.86 -1.15 -16.28
CA VAL A 106 17.56 -0.76 -15.71
C VAL A 106 17.56 -1.05 -14.22
N ARG A 107 17.35 -0.02 -13.39
CA ARG A 107 17.33 -0.15 -11.93
C ARG A 107 15.94 0.06 -11.38
N SER A 108 15.53 -0.87 -10.48
CA SER A 108 14.35 -0.71 -9.60
C SER A 108 13.09 -0.19 -10.31
N GLN A 109 12.68 -0.83 -11.38
CA GLN A 109 11.39 -0.55 -12.01
C GLN A 109 10.29 -1.28 -11.25
N ASP A 110 9.30 -0.52 -10.76
CA ASP A 110 8.13 -1.10 -10.11
C ASP A 110 7.23 -1.81 -11.12
N GLY A 111 6.61 -2.90 -10.71
CA GLY A 111 5.64 -3.65 -11.49
C GLY A 111 4.95 -4.71 -10.66
N VAL A 112 3.93 -5.32 -11.24
CA VAL A 112 3.23 -6.45 -10.64
C VAL A 112 3.55 -7.71 -11.43
N ILE A 113 4.05 -8.72 -10.72
CA ILE A 113 4.27 -10.06 -11.24
C ILE A 113 3.01 -10.88 -10.98
N LEU A 114 2.52 -11.53 -12.02
CA LEU A 114 1.40 -12.45 -11.97
C LEU A 114 1.93 -13.89 -12.07
N ALA A 115 1.94 -14.61 -10.97
CA ALA A 115 2.35 -16.00 -10.93
C ALA A 115 1.32 -16.90 -11.65
N VAL A 116 1.75 -18.08 -12.10
CA VAL A 116 0.86 -19.03 -12.83
C VAL A 116 -0.32 -19.49 -11.98
N ASP A 117 -0.18 -19.51 -10.66
CA ASP A 117 -1.25 -19.82 -9.71
C ASP A 117 -2.24 -18.65 -9.48
N GLY A 118 -2.06 -17.51 -10.17
CA GLY A 118 -2.88 -16.32 -10.06
C GLY A 118 -2.47 -15.37 -8.92
N ARG A 119 -1.42 -15.68 -8.18
CA ARG A 119 -0.90 -14.82 -7.11
C ARG A 119 -0.25 -13.57 -7.71
N ARG A 120 -0.60 -12.41 -7.14
CA ARG A 120 -0.03 -11.11 -7.51
C ARG A 120 1.06 -10.72 -6.52
N THR A 121 2.23 -10.39 -7.02
CA THR A 121 3.39 -9.97 -6.24
C THR A 121 3.81 -8.58 -6.68
N SER A 122 3.78 -7.59 -5.77
CA SER A 122 4.40 -6.29 -6.04
C SER A 122 5.91 -6.47 -6.09
N ALA A 123 6.52 -6.19 -7.23
CA ALA A 123 7.93 -6.43 -7.44
C ALA A 123 8.68 -5.17 -7.86
N GLN A 124 9.95 -5.10 -7.46
CA GLN A 124 10.93 -4.23 -8.08
C GLN A 124 11.83 -5.05 -8.99
N VAL A 125 11.80 -4.72 -10.28
CA VAL A 125 12.55 -5.44 -11.30
C VAL A 125 13.74 -4.61 -11.71
N SER A 126 14.92 -5.23 -11.69
CA SER A 126 16.16 -4.67 -12.22
C SER A 126 16.68 -5.56 -13.33
N MET A 127 17.17 -4.95 -14.40
CA MET A 127 17.70 -5.69 -15.55
C MET A 127 19.10 -5.18 -15.88
N SER A 128 20.03 -6.09 -16.11
CA SER A 128 21.40 -5.76 -16.49
C SER A 128 21.86 -6.65 -17.63
N PRO A 129 22.49 -6.06 -18.67
CA PRO A 129 23.11 -6.86 -19.70
C PRO A 129 24.33 -7.59 -19.14
N LEU A 130 24.48 -8.83 -19.50
CA LEU A 130 25.69 -9.62 -19.21
C LEU A 130 26.13 -10.28 -20.50
N PRO A 131 27.35 -10.04 -20.96
CA PRO A 131 27.92 -10.85 -22.03
C PRO A 131 28.26 -12.24 -21.46
N TRP A 132 27.65 -13.26 -22.02
CA TRP A 132 27.93 -14.66 -21.70
C TRP A 132 28.33 -15.37 -22.97
N ASP A 133 29.60 -15.82 -23.06
CA ASP A 133 30.18 -16.49 -24.22
C ASP A 133 29.90 -15.79 -25.56
N GLY A 134 29.92 -14.44 -25.56
CA GLY A 134 29.65 -13.63 -26.76
C GLY A 134 28.18 -13.51 -27.16
N LEU A 135 27.26 -14.10 -26.39
CA LEU A 135 25.80 -13.96 -26.59
C LEU A 135 25.25 -12.86 -25.71
N PRO A 136 24.29 -12.05 -26.19
CA PRO A 136 23.57 -11.09 -25.38
C PRO A 136 22.68 -11.82 -24.36
N VAL A 137 22.97 -11.65 -23.10
CA VAL A 137 22.22 -12.21 -21.97
C VAL A 137 21.80 -11.08 -21.04
N ILE A 138 20.65 -11.19 -20.45
CA ILE A 138 20.14 -10.24 -19.46
C ILE A 138 19.96 -10.97 -18.13
N TYR A 139 20.45 -10.36 -17.05
CA TYR A 139 19.98 -10.66 -15.71
C TYR A 139 18.70 -9.93 -15.45
N VAL A 140 17.70 -10.61 -14.92
CA VAL A 140 16.50 -10.02 -14.36
C VAL A 140 16.48 -10.36 -12.88
N LEU A 141 16.57 -9.34 -12.04
CA LEU A 141 16.46 -9.47 -10.60
C LEU A 141 15.07 -8.99 -10.19
N ILE A 142 14.35 -9.84 -9.46
CA ILE A 142 12.97 -9.59 -9.01
C ILE A 142 12.98 -9.56 -7.48
N ASN A 143 12.78 -8.39 -6.90
CA ASN A 143 12.60 -8.24 -5.46
C ASN A 143 11.11 -8.20 -5.14
N ASP A 144 10.63 -9.13 -4.31
CA ASP A 144 9.28 -9.10 -3.75
C ASP A 144 9.21 -7.99 -2.68
N VAL A 145 8.51 -6.91 -3.00
CA VAL A 145 8.32 -5.76 -2.09
C VAL A 145 6.88 -5.68 -1.58
N THR A 146 6.09 -6.76 -1.70
CA THR A 146 4.68 -6.78 -1.30
C THR A 146 4.52 -6.43 0.17
N ALA A 147 5.22 -7.11 1.07
CA ALA A 147 5.16 -6.85 2.51
C ALA A 147 5.62 -5.44 2.89
N LEU A 148 6.63 -4.91 2.18
CA LEU A 148 7.10 -3.54 2.38
C LEU A 148 6.02 -2.52 1.98
N LYS A 149 5.47 -2.64 0.76
CA LYS A 149 4.39 -1.75 0.28
C LYS A 149 3.14 -1.83 1.14
N GLU A 150 2.74 -3.01 1.58
CA GLU A 150 1.62 -3.18 2.51
C GLU A 150 1.88 -2.50 3.86
N SER A 151 3.09 -2.64 4.39
CA SER A 151 3.49 -1.98 5.65
C SER A 151 3.52 -0.46 5.51
N GLU A 152 4.08 0.07 4.43
CA GLU A 152 4.10 1.51 4.13
C GLU A 152 2.68 2.07 3.99
N GLU A 153 1.80 1.39 3.24
CA GLU A 153 0.41 1.82 3.09
C GLU A 153 -0.35 1.74 4.42
N ARG A 154 -0.09 0.70 5.23
CA ARG A 154 -0.66 0.58 6.57
C ARG A 154 -0.21 1.73 7.48
N LEU A 155 1.08 2.04 7.48
CA LEU A 155 1.62 3.19 8.23
C LEU A 155 1.03 4.50 7.73
N ARG A 156 0.89 4.66 6.41
CA ARG A 156 0.25 5.83 5.81
C ARG A 156 -1.21 5.96 6.26
N ARG A 157 -1.99 4.89 6.20
CA ARG A 157 -3.38 4.88 6.68
C ARG A 157 -3.47 5.26 8.15
N LEU A 158 -2.67 4.64 9.01
CA LEU A 158 -2.62 4.99 10.44
C LEU A 158 -2.19 6.44 10.69
N SER A 159 -1.42 7.02 9.78
CA SER A 159 -0.98 8.41 9.83
C SER A 159 -2.05 9.41 9.40
N VAL A 160 -2.99 9.05 8.53
CA VAL A 160 -3.95 9.99 7.92
C VAL A 160 -5.40 9.75 8.32
N THR A 161 -5.78 8.51 8.69
CA THR A 161 -7.16 8.19 9.04
C THR A 161 -7.34 7.82 10.51
N ASP A 162 -8.57 7.95 11.00
CA ASP A 162 -9.01 7.38 12.27
C ASP A 162 -9.24 5.87 12.10
N PRO A 163 -8.60 5.02 12.91
CA PRO A 163 -8.65 3.56 12.70
C PRO A 163 -10.03 2.93 12.94
N LEU A 164 -10.92 3.61 13.68
CA LEU A 164 -12.25 3.10 13.97
C LEU A 164 -13.25 3.42 12.84
N THR A 165 -13.19 4.64 12.31
CA THR A 165 -14.19 5.19 11.40
C THR A 165 -13.73 5.30 9.95
N GLY A 166 -12.41 5.20 9.70
CA GLY A 166 -11.82 5.30 8.36
C GLY A 166 -11.78 6.71 7.76
N VAL A 167 -12.41 7.70 8.40
CA VAL A 167 -12.34 9.12 7.97
C VAL A 167 -10.99 9.74 8.37
N PHE A 168 -10.68 10.95 7.95
CA PHE A 168 -9.44 11.59 8.35
C PHE A 168 -9.32 11.69 9.87
N ASN A 169 -8.13 11.45 10.41
CA ASN A 169 -7.84 11.77 11.78
C ASN A 169 -7.68 13.29 11.94
N ARG A 170 -7.73 13.76 13.19
CA ARG A 170 -7.63 15.19 13.52
C ARG A 170 -6.45 15.88 12.84
N ARG A 171 -5.26 15.29 12.93
CA ARG A 171 -4.05 15.91 12.37
C ARG A 171 -4.16 16.11 10.86
N HIS A 172 -4.49 15.05 10.13
CA HIS A 172 -4.54 15.10 8.68
C HIS A 172 -5.71 15.97 8.18
N PHE A 173 -6.85 15.98 8.89
CA PHE A 173 -7.95 16.89 8.58
C PHE A 173 -7.49 18.34 8.60
N PHE A 174 -6.76 18.78 9.66
CA PHE A 174 -6.26 20.15 9.75
C PHE A 174 -5.25 20.48 8.65
N GLU A 175 -4.30 19.56 8.38
CA GLU A 175 -3.30 19.73 7.31
C GLU A 175 -3.95 20.01 5.94
N VAL A 176 -4.96 19.23 5.57
CA VAL A 176 -5.64 19.38 4.28
C VAL A 176 -6.62 20.56 4.30
N ALA A 177 -7.33 20.77 5.40
CA ALA A 177 -8.27 21.87 5.55
C ALA A 177 -7.59 23.24 5.44
N GLU A 178 -6.40 23.42 6.03
CA GLU A 178 -5.62 24.66 5.92
C GLU A 178 -5.24 24.95 4.46
N GLN A 179 -4.82 23.93 3.71
CA GLN A 179 -4.49 24.06 2.29
C GLN A 179 -5.70 24.50 1.45
N GLU A 180 -6.88 23.89 1.70
CA GLU A 180 -8.12 24.22 0.98
C GLU A 180 -8.65 25.60 1.36
N VAL A 181 -8.59 26.01 2.64
CA VAL A 181 -8.98 27.37 3.06
C VAL A 181 -8.06 28.41 2.44
N GLU A 182 -6.75 28.18 2.41
CA GLU A 182 -5.80 29.07 1.76
C GLU A 182 -6.03 29.16 0.24
N ARG A 183 -6.35 28.02 -0.39
CA ARG A 183 -6.72 27.96 -1.82
C ARG A 183 -7.98 28.76 -2.09
N ALA A 184 -9.03 28.56 -1.28
CA ALA A 184 -10.29 29.30 -1.39
C ALA A 184 -10.09 30.81 -1.20
N ARG A 185 -9.24 31.21 -0.24
CA ARG A 185 -8.85 32.61 -0.01
C ARG A 185 -8.24 33.25 -1.24
N ARG A 186 -7.28 32.58 -1.87
CA ARG A 186 -6.60 33.08 -3.09
C ARG A 186 -7.55 33.28 -4.27
N HIS A 187 -8.59 32.46 -4.37
CA HIS A 187 -9.56 32.48 -5.48
C HIS A 187 -10.87 33.19 -5.15
N GLY A 188 -11.02 33.74 -3.94
CA GLY A 188 -12.25 34.40 -3.50
C GLY A 188 -13.48 33.48 -3.43
N ARG A 189 -13.24 32.17 -3.21
CA ARG A 189 -14.33 31.17 -3.17
C ARG A 189 -14.84 30.99 -1.73
N PRO A 190 -16.15 30.83 -1.54
CA PRO A 190 -16.69 30.59 -0.21
C PRO A 190 -16.26 29.21 0.30
N THR A 191 -16.04 29.10 1.58
CA THR A 191 -15.75 27.83 2.26
C THR A 191 -16.50 27.79 3.58
N SER A 192 -17.08 26.66 3.91
CA SER A 192 -17.82 26.46 5.17
C SER A 192 -17.25 25.29 5.96
N LEU A 193 -17.42 25.35 7.28
CA LEU A 193 -17.00 24.31 8.20
C LEU A 193 -18.16 23.93 9.12
N LEU A 194 -18.34 22.63 9.32
CA LEU A 194 -19.29 22.04 10.23
C LEU A 194 -18.55 21.41 11.41
N ALA A 195 -19.00 21.69 12.64
CA ALA A 195 -18.66 20.94 13.84
C ALA A 195 -19.85 20.04 14.20
N LEU A 196 -19.60 18.75 14.40
CA LEU A 196 -20.63 17.75 14.62
C LEU A 196 -20.32 16.94 15.88
N ASP A 197 -21.35 16.61 16.63
CA ASP A 197 -21.23 15.81 17.85
C ASP A 197 -22.43 14.91 18.00
N ILE A 198 -22.17 13.60 18.25
CA ILE A 198 -23.21 12.60 18.41
C ILE A 198 -23.90 12.80 19.76
N ASP A 199 -25.19 13.09 19.73
CA ASP A 199 -25.98 13.40 20.90
C ASP A 199 -26.02 12.22 21.90
N HIS A 200 -25.72 12.51 23.15
CA HIS A 200 -25.79 11.54 24.25
C HIS A 200 -24.90 10.28 24.05
N PHE A 201 -23.79 10.40 23.34
CA PHE A 201 -22.90 9.28 23.03
C PHE A 201 -22.41 8.55 24.28
N LYS A 202 -22.03 9.28 25.34
CA LYS A 202 -21.68 8.67 26.63
C LYS A 202 -22.79 7.77 27.16
N ARG A 203 -24.07 8.19 27.07
CA ARG A 203 -25.21 7.36 27.49
C ARG A 203 -25.37 6.10 26.66
N ILE A 204 -25.04 6.17 25.34
CA ILE A 204 -25.01 4.96 24.48
C ILE A 204 -23.98 3.98 25.01
N ASN A 205 -22.76 4.44 25.29
CA ASN A 205 -21.70 3.60 25.86
C ASN A 205 -22.08 3.01 27.21
N ASP A 206 -22.56 3.87 28.12
CA ASP A 206 -22.90 3.45 29.50
C ASP A 206 -24.07 2.44 29.55
N THR A 207 -25.00 2.52 28.60
CA THR A 207 -26.20 1.66 28.58
C THR A 207 -26.03 0.40 27.74
N HIS A 208 -25.29 0.48 26.63
CA HIS A 208 -25.23 -0.57 25.60
C HIS A 208 -23.81 -1.14 25.41
N GLY A 209 -22.83 -0.57 26.11
CA GLY A 209 -21.41 -0.96 26.02
C GLY A 209 -20.67 -0.30 24.87
N HIS A 210 -19.33 -0.28 24.98
CA HIS A 210 -18.44 0.38 24.00
C HIS A 210 -18.55 -0.19 22.58
N ALA A 211 -18.87 -1.48 22.43
CA ALA A 211 -19.02 -2.08 21.10
C ALA A 211 -20.17 -1.44 20.29
N VAL A 212 -21.28 -1.09 20.97
CA VAL A 212 -22.43 -0.41 20.33
C VAL A 212 -22.07 1.06 20.07
N GLY A 213 -21.30 1.70 20.95
CA GLY A 213 -20.77 3.03 20.71
C GLY A 213 -19.83 3.09 19.51
N ASP A 214 -18.92 2.12 19.38
CA ASP A 214 -18.02 2.01 18.22
C ASP A 214 -18.80 1.83 16.91
N GLU A 215 -19.87 1.03 16.94
CA GLU A 215 -20.75 0.85 15.80
C GLU A 215 -21.52 2.14 15.47
N ALA A 216 -21.95 2.91 16.49
CA ALA A 216 -22.55 4.23 16.30
C ALA A 216 -21.59 5.18 15.56
N LEU A 217 -20.32 5.20 15.94
CA LEU A 217 -19.30 6.03 15.30
C LEU A 217 -19.06 5.62 13.84
N ARG A 218 -18.99 4.31 13.55
CA ARG A 218 -18.81 3.82 12.17
C ARG A 218 -20.01 4.19 11.29
N GLN A 219 -21.23 3.88 11.73
CA GLN A 219 -22.43 4.17 10.97
C GLN A 219 -22.69 5.67 10.80
N PHE A 220 -22.31 6.49 11.78
CA PHE A 220 -22.34 7.94 11.66
C PHE A 220 -21.36 8.44 10.59
N ALA A 221 -20.11 7.97 10.60
CA ALA A 221 -19.12 8.31 9.58
C ALA A 221 -19.60 7.92 8.17
N ASP A 222 -20.14 6.71 8.01
CA ASP A 222 -20.70 6.22 6.75
C ASP A 222 -21.90 7.07 6.30
N ALA A 223 -22.77 7.47 7.24
CA ALA A 223 -23.89 8.36 6.94
C ALA A 223 -23.43 9.74 6.44
N CYS A 224 -22.35 10.28 7.04
CA CYS A 224 -21.73 11.52 6.58
C CYS A 224 -21.14 11.35 5.17
N CYS A 225 -20.32 10.32 4.95
CA CYS A 225 -19.70 10.04 3.64
C CYS A 225 -20.74 9.88 2.53
N GLY A 226 -21.90 9.27 2.82
CA GLY A 226 -22.98 9.10 1.85
C GLY A 226 -23.75 10.40 1.51
N VAL A 227 -23.47 11.52 2.19
CA VAL A 227 -24.05 12.86 1.93
C VAL A 227 -23.04 13.77 1.25
N LEU A 228 -21.75 13.60 1.59
CA LEU A 228 -20.63 14.45 1.18
C LEU A 228 -20.19 14.14 -0.27
N ARG A 229 -19.59 15.15 -0.90
CA ARG A 229 -18.98 15.05 -2.23
C ARG A 229 -17.54 14.58 -2.10
N THR A 230 -16.92 14.16 -3.19
CA THR A 230 -15.52 13.73 -3.24
C THR A 230 -14.52 14.77 -2.72
N ASN A 231 -14.82 16.06 -2.90
CA ASN A 231 -13.95 17.15 -2.49
C ASN A 231 -14.26 17.68 -1.07
N ASP A 232 -15.33 17.21 -0.44
CA ASP A 232 -15.65 17.57 0.93
C ASP A 232 -14.73 16.75 1.88
N LEU A 233 -14.26 17.36 2.95
CA LEU A 233 -13.36 16.70 3.90
C LEU A 233 -14.15 16.35 5.15
N LEU A 234 -14.02 15.09 5.61
CA LEU A 234 -14.60 14.61 6.87
C LEU A 234 -13.48 14.11 7.76
N GLY A 235 -13.39 14.60 8.97
CA GLY A 235 -12.44 14.17 9.98
C GLY A 235 -13.08 13.92 11.34
N ARG A 236 -12.51 12.96 12.09
CA ARG A 236 -12.84 12.73 13.50
C ARG A 236 -11.87 13.52 14.39
N MET A 237 -12.43 14.39 15.25
CA MET A 237 -11.65 15.29 16.10
C MET A 237 -11.24 14.61 17.41
N GLY A 238 -12.04 13.66 17.88
CA GLY A 238 -11.82 12.86 19.07
C GLY A 238 -13.15 12.41 19.68
N GLY A 239 -13.17 11.30 20.41
CA GLY A 239 -14.40 10.80 21.02
C GLY A 239 -15.56 10.67 20.01
N GLU A 240 -16.63 11.45 20.24
CA GLU A 240 -17.81 11.55 19.41
C GLU A 240 -17.88 12.78 18.50
N GLU A 241 -16.78 13.56 18.43
CA GLU A 241 -16.69 14.81 17.69
C GLU A 241 -16.13 14.61 16.28
N PHE A 242 -16.76 15.24 15.31
CA PHE A 242 -16.37 15.25 13.91
C PHE A 242 -16.35 16.67 13.34
N ALA A 243 -15.57 16.89 12.30
CA ALA A 243 -15.59 18.14 11.53
C ALA A 243 -15.71 17.83 10.04
N VAL A 244 -16.42 18.72 9.32
CA VAL A 244 -16.55 18.67 7.86
C VAL A 244 -16.14 20.03 7.30
N LEU A 245 -15.21 20.02 6.32
CA LEU A 245 -14.93 21.20 5.51
C LEU A 245 -15.63 21.03 4.15
N LEU A 246 -16.32 22.08 3.73
CA LEU A 246 -17.05 22.15 2.48
C LEU A 246 -16.41 23.24 1.58
N PRO A 247 -15.47 22.89 0.71
CA PRO A 247 -14.92 23.84 -0.26
C PRO A 247 -16.01 24.36 -1.20
N GLU A 248 -15.85 25.59 -1.70
CA GLU A 248 -16.74 26.25 -2.65
C GLU A 248 -18.22 26.23 -2.25
N THR A 249 -18.48 26.32 -0.92
CA THR A 249 -19.80 26.19 -0.35
C THR A 249 -20.07 27.34 0.61
N ASP A 250 -21.11 28.11 0.35
CA ASP A 250 -21.54 29.20 1.22
C ASP A 250 -22.36 28.70 2.42
N LEU A 251 -22.69 29.61 3.35
CA LEU A 251 -23.37 29.25 4.58
C LEU A 251 -24.76 28.62 4.34
N ALA A 252 -25.49 29.10 3.34
CA ALA A 252 -26.85 28.61 3.06
C ALA A 252 -26.79 27.17 2.51
N ALA A 253 -25.88 26.92 1.57
CA ALA A 253 -25.62 25.57 1.03
C ALA A 253 -25.05 24.62 2.09
N ALA A 254 -24.13 25.09 2.94
CA ALA A 254 -23.57 24.32 4.04
C ALA A 254 -24.65 23.89 5.05
N ARG A 255 -25.61 24.77 5.36
CA ARG A 255 -26.74 24.44 6.23
C ARG A 255 -27.60 23.33 5.65
N LEU A 256 -27.82 23.31 4.32
CA LEU A 256 -28.55 22.21 3.66
C LEU A 256 -27.79 20.87 3.74
N VAL A 257 -26.46 20.90 3.59
CA VAL A 257 -25.63 19.70 3.76
C VAL A 257 -25.73 19.22 5.21
N ALA A 258 -25.59 20.12 6.20
CA ALA A 258 -25.71 19.79 7.60
C ALA A 258 -27.08 19.16 7.95
N GLU A 259 -28.19 19.72 7.43
CA GLU A 259 -29.53 19.16 7.65
C GLU A 259 -29.69 17.76 7.01
N ARG A 260 -29.07 17.52 5.85
CA ARG A 260 -29.07 16.17 5.23
C ARG A 260 -28.31 15.17 6.08
N ILE A 261 -27.14 15.55 6.64
CA ILE A 261 -26.38 14.71 7.58
C ILE A 261 -27.23 14.43 8.83
N ARG A 262 -27.80 15.47 9.45
CA ARG A 262 -28.65 15.33 10.64
C ARG A 262 -29.84 14.38 10.38
N ALA A 263 -30.56 14.58 9.29
CA ALA A 263 -31.72 13.77 8.95
C ALA A 263 -31.35 12.31 8.68
N ARG A 264 -30.22 12.08 7.98
CA ARG A 264 -29.72 10.72 7.71
C ARG A 264 -29.28 10.02 9.00
N THR A 265 -28.60 10.74 9.91
CA THR A 265 -28.21 10.23 11.23
C THR A 265 -29.41 9.86 12.09
N ALA A 266 -30.45 10.71 12.12
CA ALA A 266 -31.68 10.45 12.85
C ALA A 266 -32.45 9.21 12.33
N GLY A 267 -32.19 8.77 11.12
CA GLY A 267 -32.71 7.54 10.52
C GLY A 267 -31.90 6.29 10.88
N LEU A 268 -30.72 6.43 11.50
CA LEU A 268 -29.90 5.29 11.90
C LEU A 268 -30.55 4.55 13.07
N THR A 269 -30.49 3.22 12.99
CA THR A 269 -30.96 2.34 14.04
C THR A 269 -29.92 1.26 14.27
N LEU A 270 -29.26 1.30 15.44
CA LEU A 270 -28.27 0.32 15.83
C LEU A 270 -28.95 -0.85 16.53
N ALA A 271 -28.54 -2.09 16.21
CA ALA A 271 -28.94 -3.27 16.94
C ALA A 271 -28.15 -3.40 18.24
N SER A 272 -28.84 -3.52 19.38
CA SER A 272 -28.24 -3.81 20.67
C SER A 272 -29.04 -4.92 21.35
N GLY A 273 -28.68 -6.17 21.08
CA GLY A 273 -29.48 -7.33 21.49
C GLY A 273 -30.89 -7.27 20.86
N SER A 274 -31.93 -7.22 21.71
CA SER A 274 -33.33 -7.03 21.26
C SER A 274 -33.78 -5.58 21.16
N ALA A 275 -32.92 -4.60 21.53
CA ALA A 275 -33.25 -3.18 21.54
C ALA A 275 -32.72 -2.48 20.29
N ALA A 276 -33.45 -1.46 19.84
CA ALA A 276 -33.05 -0.57 18.77
C ALA A 276 -32.60 0.78 19.36
N VAL A 277 -31.34 1.15 19.14
CA VAL A 277 -30.76 2.42 19.62
C VAL A 277 -30.81 3.44 18.50
N ARG A 278 -31.45 4.58 18.75
CA ARG A 278 -31.47 5.71 17.82
C ARG A 278 -30.31 6.65 18.11
N VAL A 279 -29.69 7.12 17.04
CA VAL A 279 -28.56 8.07 17.08
C VAL A 279 -29.04 9.39 16.50
N THR A 280 -28.73 10.50 17.17
CA THR A 280 -28.93 11.86 16.63
C THR A 280 -27.64 12.64 16.71
N VAL A 281 -27.54 13.75 16.00
CA VAL A 281 -26.37 14.61 15.93
C VAL A 281 -26.76 16.07 16.06
N SER A 282 -26.01 16.83 16.84
CA SER A 282 -26.06 18.30 16.85
C SER A 282 -24.95 18.83 15.94
N ILE A 283 -25.25 19.89 15.18
CA ILE A 283 -24.32 20.43 14.18
C ILE A 283 -24.26 21.94 14.29
N GLY A 284 -23.05 22.49 14.41
CA GLY A 284 -22.75 23.90 14.26
C GLY A 284 -22.15 24.18 12.89
N VAL A 285 -22.52 25.28 12.25
CA VAL A 285 -22.06 25.64 10.89
C VAL A 285 -21.43 27.04 10.92
N SER A 286 -20.22 27.16 10.40
CA SER A 286 -19.55 28.44 10.14
C SER A 286 -19.19 28.58 8.66
N SER A 287 -19.01 29.82 8.19
CA SER A 287 -18.58 30.08 6.82
C SER A 287 -17.63 31.27 6.77
N CYS A 288 -16.68 31.19 5.86
CA CYS A 288 -15.77 32.28 5.54
C CYS A 288 -16.05 32.80 4.12
N ARG A 289 -16.29 34.09 3.99
CA ARG A 289 -16.58 34.72 2.68
C ARG A 289 -15.37 35.39 2.02
N SER A 290 -14.32 35.66 2.67
CA SER A 290 -13.06 36.20 2.10
C SER A 290 -12.08 36.60 3.21
N GLY A 291 -10.95 36.06 3.17
CA GLY A 291 -9.68 36.72 3.45
C GLY A 291 -9.09 36.57 4.84
N GLU A 292 -9.78 36.26 5.93
CA GLU A 292 -9.18 36.42 7.27
C GLU A 292 -9.41 35.31 8.28
N ARG A 293 -10.04 34.21 7.94
CA ARG A 293 -10.28 33.13 8.91
C ARG A 293 -9.40 31.92 8.64
N SER A 294 -8.62 31.52 9.64
CA SER A 294 -7.96 30.21 9.69
C SER A 294 -8.97 29.11 9.95
N VAL A 295 -8.60 27.86 9.68
CA VAL A 295 -9.42 26.69 10.01
C VAL A 295 -9.80 26.70 11.50
N ASP A 296 -8.86 27.06 12.39
CA ASP A 296 -9.12 27.15 13.83
C ASP A 296 -10.20 28.16 14.17
N SER A 297 -10.20 29.36 13.54
CA SER A 297 -11.22 30.37 13.78
C SER A 297 -12.59 29.96 13.22
N MET A 298 -12.62 29.23 12.10
CA MET A 298 -13.87 28.67 11.55
C MET A 298 -14.43 27.58 12.46
N LEU A 299 -13.54 26.71 12.98
CA LEU A 299 -13.92 25.64 13.90
C LEU A 299 -14.46 26.23 15.21
N SER A 300 -13.79 27.24 15.79
CA SER A 300 -14.29 27.92 17.00
C SER A 300 -15.68 28.50 16.83
N CYS A 301 -15.97 29.18 15.70
CA CYS A 301 -17.32 29.68 15.40
C CYS A 301 -18.35 28.56 15.21
N ALA A 302 -17.93 27.45 14.60
CA ALA A 302 -18.81 26.28 14.43
C ALA A 302 -19.09 25.60 15.78
N ASP A 303 -18.09 25.51 16.68
CA ASP A 303 -18.24 24.94 18.02
C ASP A 303 -19.18 25.78 18.90
N GLU A 304 -19.12 27.13 18.82
CA GLU A 304 -20.09 27.99 19.47
C GLU A 304 -21.52 27.73 19.01
N ALA A 305 -21.71 27.58 17.70
CA ALA A 305 -23.00 27.22 17.13
C ALA A 305 -23.45 25.80 17.53
N LEU A 306 -22.54 24.85 17.60
CA LEU A 306 -22.78 23.48 18.07
C LEU A 306 -23.21 23.47 19.55
N TYR A 307 -22.55 24.26 20.39
CA TYR A 307 -22.96 24.44 21.80
C TYR A 307 -24.41 24.90 21.91
N LEU A 308 -24.80 25.91 21.13
CA LEU A 308 -26.17 26.40 21.10
C LEU A 308 -27.15 25.33 20.57
N ALA A 309 -26.75 24.53 19.59
CA ALA A 309 -27.56 23.41 19.08
C ALA A 309 -27.83 22.39 20.19
N LYS A 310 -26.80 22.06 20.98
CA LYS A 310 -26.94 21.17 22.15
C LYS A 310 -27.83 21.78 23.25
N ALA A 311 -27.64 23.07 23.57
CA ALA A 311 -28.42 23.77 24.57
C ALA A 311 -29.91 23.93 24.18
N ALA A 312 -30.19 24.13 22.89
CA ALA A 312 -31.55 24.32 22.39
C ALA A 312 -32.34 22.98 22.27
N GLY A 313 -31.80 21.85 22.72
CA GLY A 313 -32.52 20.56 22.75
C GLY A 313 -31.97 19.50 21.80
N ARG A 314 -30.76 19.69 21.26
CA ARG A 314 -30.05 18.72 20.39
C ARG A 314 -30.76 18.40 19.08
N ASN A 315 -30.19 17.43 18.32
CA ASN A 315 -30.72 16.94 17.03
C ASN A 315 -31.10 18.08 16.08
N ARG A 316 -30.21 19.07 15.92
CA ARG A 316 -30.45 20.26 15.10
C ARG A 316 -29.19 20.87 14.54
N VAL A 317 -29.38 21.75 13.56
CA VAL A 317 -28.34 22.56 12.96
C VAL A 317 -28.52 24.01 13.39
N ILE A 318 -27.43 24.64 13.86
CA ILE A 318 -27.36 26.09 14.11
C ILE A 318 -26.17 26.64 13.30
N ALA A 319 -26.39 27.80 12.66
CA ALA A 319 -25.33 28.50 11.94
C ALA A 319 -24.77 29.66 12.78
N ALA A 320 -23.48 29.96 12.67
CA ALA A 320 -22.85 31.06 13.41
C ALA A 320 -23.46 32.44 13.15
N ALA A 321 -24.11 32.66 12.01
CA ALA A 321 -24.88 33.88 11.75
C ALA A 321 -26.16 34.00 12.61
N ASP A 322 -26.70 32.89 13.08
CA ASP A 322 -27.88 32.84 13.94
C ASP A 322 -27.54 33.23 15.41
N THR A 323 -26.22 33.23 15.78
CA THR A 323 -25.75 33.54 17.12
C THR A 323 -25.79 35.04 17.48
N LEU A 324 -25.83 35.90 16.48
CA LEU A 324 -25.91 37.37 16.67
C LEU A 324 -27.34 37.85 16.93
N THR A 325 -28.35 36.97 16.89
CA THR A 325 -29.77 37.29 17.00
C THR A 325 -30.44 36.71 18.26
N LEU A 326 -29.66 35.97 19.09
CA LEU A 326 -30.08 35.44 20.38
C LEU A 326 -29.35 36.15 21.53
#